data_fa4274f63de565afd51b88e30686af99
#
_entry.id   fa4274f63de565afd51b88e30686af99
#
_cell.length_a   1.000
_cell.length_b   1.000
_cell.length_c   1.000
_cell.angle_alpha   90.00
_cell.angle_beta   90.00
_cell.angle_gamma   90.00
#
_symmetry.space_group_name_H-M   'P 1'
#
loop_
_entity.id
_entity.type
_entity.pdbx_description
1 polymer ?
#
loop_
_entity_poly.entity_id
_entity_poly.type
_entity_poly.pdbx_seq_one_letter_code
_entity_poly.pdbx_strand_id
1 'polypeptide(L)'
;MKRIKRVLFMLLFAVLLLPLRAQAASAATRLDYTATINVDGEALVSLTLNLHLEAINQNLTYPLPGTATNITVNGASPATNKSGSLTIVSLARVTGGQPGDYVVTISYSLPKVVTVAMKTDPLNKSKQIVDKDNLKLELPLLSGFAYPISAMNYTITLPGEFTSTPDFYSTYQQNGLASELNLLYNGNMLTGSSKSGFNDHESVYMTMTLPPDMFPGVSTYQRTGNPELVPMGILAGTALLYWLLFLRTFPARRESCTIPPEGITAGELDCRLFLKGADLTTMVLCWAQLGYILIQVDGRRVLLHKRMDMGNERSLFEVRTFRSLFGDRRVVDASSLAYAKTLRKAKSMIPGENTICRSTERQRNIYRYLLCVSQVFCGICMAMNMTSILALQILLSLLFGALAVVTAWQLHKVAYCTIGRDKTGLITAGVSLLVWLIIGLIAKAVWISLAECAGQILLGFPAAWGGRRSEVNRHEVAQLRGLRHYLSHMPAEDVQRLLAADSGYYFRMAPYAMALGVLHPFTQAFGKRKLPQCPYIVTRVHGSRKAEDWETLLKDLTSRMDARAKRMEMDRWLAVRFR
;
A
#
# COMPACT_ATOMS: atom_id res chain seq x y z
N MET A 1 -31.98 -63.79 -11.40
CA MET A 1 -32.69 -62.63 -10.81
C MET A 1 -33.28 -62.93 -9.39
N LYS A 2 -33.87 -64.08 -9.08
CA LYS A 2 -34.45 -64.34 -7.73
C LYS A 2 -33.42 -64.40 -6.58
N ARG A 3 -32.17 -64.85 -6.83
CA ARG A 3 -31.12 -64.88 -5.79
C ARG A 3 -30.55 -63.52 -5.44
N ILE A 4 -30.42 -62.59 -6.40
CA ILE A 4 -29.92 -61.22 -6.19
C ILE A 4 -30.94 -60.40 -5.38
N LYS A 5 -32.25 -60.61 -5.61
CA LYS A 5 -33.30 -59.96 -4.81
C LYS A 5 -33.29 -60.40 -3.36
N ARG A 6 -32.99 -61.67 -3.06
CA ARG A 6 -32.89 -62.19 -1.68
C ARG A 6 -31.66 -61.68 -0.96
N VAL A 7 -30.52 -61.54 -1.63
CA VAL A 7 -29.32 -60.98 -1.03
C VAL A 7 -29.49 -59.50 -0.79
N LEU A 8 -30.11 -58.75 -1.71
CA LEU A 8 -30.42 -57.32 -1.52
C LEU A 8 -31.42 -57.10 -0.36
N PHE A 9 -32.40 -58.00 -0.22
CA PHE A 9 -33.38 -57.92 0.89
C PHE A 9 -32.76 -58.29 2.24
N MET A 10 -31.83 -59.25 2.32
CA MET A 10 -31.05 -59.56 3.53
C MET A 10 -30.09 -58.41 3.88
N LEU A 11 -29.46 -57.76 2.92
CA LEU A 11 -28.62 -56.57 3.15
C LEU A 11 -29.43 -55.36 3.65
N LEU A 12 -30.62 -55.15 3.09
CA LEU A 12 -31.54 -54.11 3.56
C LEU A 12 -32.04 -54.40 5.00
N PHE A 13 -32.34 -55.68 5.31
CA PHE A 13 -32.75 -56.08 6.64
C PHE A 13 -31.61 -56.05 7.66
N ALA A 14 -30.38 -56.33 7.25
CA ALA A 14 -29.20 -56.19 8.10
C ALA A 14 -28.88 -54.70 8.40
N VAL A 15 -29.15 -53.79 7.47
CA VAL A 15 -29.03 -52.33 7.70
C VAL A 15 -30.12 -51.83 8.63
N LEU A 16 -31.33 -52.41 8.60
CA LEU A 16 -32.42 -52.09 9.53
C LEU A 16 -32.23 -52.67 10.94
N LEU A 17 -31.36 -53.67 11.11
CA LEU A 17 -31.00 -54.27 12.39
C LEU A 17 -29.72 -53.66 13.00
N LEU A 18 -29.07 -52.69 12.33
CA LEU A 18 -28.07 -51.89 13.00
C LEU A 18 -28.75 -51.19 14.18
N PRO A 19 -28.32 -51.44 15.43
CA PRO A 19 -28.90 -50.73 16.53
C PRO A 19 -28.67 -49.24 16.26
N LEU A 20 -29.76 -48.51 16.00
CA LEU A 20 -29.76 -47.06 16.22
C LEU A 20 -29.28 -46.91 17.66
N ARG A 21 -28.02 -46.66 17.86
CA ARG A 21 -27.52 -46.23 19.16
C ARG A 21 -28.39 -45.02 19.50
N ALA A 22 -29.42 -45.26 20.35
CA ALA A 22 -30.07 -44.19 21.06
C ALA A 22 -28.92 -43.47 21.80
N GLN A 23 -28.47 -42.36 21.24
CA GLN A 23 -27.54 -41.50 21.96
C GLN A 23 -28.29 -41.07 23.21
N ALA A 24 -27.76 -41.49 24.35
CA ALA A 24 -28.26 -41.03 25.62
C ALA A 24 -28.42 -39.50 25.57
N ALA A 25 -29.57 -39.00 25.95
CA ALA A 25 -29.90 -37.60 25.80
C ALA A 25 -29.30 -36.82 26.97
N SER A 26 -28.02 -36.38 26.76
CA SER A 26 -27.46 -35.40 27.68
C SER A 26 -28.22 -34.08 27.53
N ALA A 27 -28.51 -33.39 28.61
CA ALA A 27 -29.30 -32.17 28.66
C ALA A 27 -28.76 -31.18 29.70
N ALA A 28 -28.99 -29.90 29.47
CA ALA A 28 -28.83 -28.88 30.51
C ALA A 28 -30.17 -28.73 31.26
N THR A 29 -30.19 -29.06 32.55
CA THR A 29 -31.40 -28.97 33.36
C THR A 29 -31.80 -27.53 33.62
N ARG A 30 -30.81 -26.62 33.75
CA ARG A 30 -31.04 -25.20 34.01
C ARG A 30 -29.88 -24.35 33.52
N LEU A 31 -30.20 -23.21 32.95
CA LEU A 31 -29.28 -22.12 32.61
C LEU A 31 -29.67 -20.86 33.38
N ASP A 32 -28.78 -20.35 34.21
CA ASP A 32 -28.94 -19.05 34.87
C ASP A 32 -28.02 -18.06 34.17
N TYR A 33 -28.58 -17.02 33.53
CA TYR A 33 -27.89 -16.00 32.74
C TYR A 33 -27.96 -14.65 33.46
N THR A 34 -26.83 -14.04 33.74
CA THR A 34 -26.75 -12.70 34.34
C THR A 34 -25.91 -11.79 33.43
N ALA A 35 -26.45 -10.63 33.09
CA ALA A 35 -25.73 -9.63 32.30
C ALA A 35 -25.84 -8.26 32.97
N THR A 36 -24.72 -7.59 33.15
CA THR A 36 -24.65 -6.19 33.58
C THR A 36 -24.11 -5.36 32.46
N ILE A 37 -24.88 -4.39 31.99
CA ILE A 37 -24.51 -3.53 30.88
C ILE A 37 -23.97 -2.20 31.42
N ASN A 38 -22.75 -1.86 31.04
CA ASN A 38 -22.07 -0.63 31.46
C ASN A 38 -22.48 0.56 30.61
N VAL A 39 -22.19 1.78 31.09
CA VAL A 39 -22.45 3.04 30.38
C VAL A 39 -21.74 3.15 29.01
N ASP A 40 -20.69 2.38 28.80
CA ASP A 40 -19.94 2.30 27.52
C ASP A 40 -20.56 1.32 26.52
N GLY A 41 -21.67 0.69 26.87
CA GLY A 41 -22.38 -0.29 26.04
C GLY A 41 -21.67 -1.64 25.95
N GLU A 42 -20.83 -1.99 26.93
CA GLU A 42 -20.25 -3.30 27.13
C GLU A 42 -21.12 -4.10 28.11
N ALA A 43 -21.38 -5.38 27.81
CA ALA A 43 -22.06 -6.29 28.75
C ALA A 43 -21.04 -7.22 29.42
N LEU A 44 -21.07 -7.26 30.75
CA LEU A 44 -20.41 -8.27 31.55
C LEU A 44 -21.41 -9.41 31.80
N VAL A 45 -21.10 -10.56 31.25
CA VAL A 45 -22.01 -11.72 31.28
C VAL A 45 -21.43 -12.83 32.15
N SER A 46 -22.29 -13.40 33.01
CA SER A 46 -22.03 -14.63 33.74
C SER A 46 -23.20 -15.59 33.52
N LEU A 47 -22.89 -16.74 32.97
CA LEU A 47 -23.88 -17.81 32.81
C LEU A 47 -23.48 -19.04 33.62
N THR A 48 -24.44 -19.63 34.32
CA THR A 48 -24.25 -20.87 35.08
C THR A 48 -25.12 -21.95 34.46
N LEU A 49 -24.49 -23.00 33.99
CA LEU A 49 -25.10 -24.13 33.31
C LEU A 49 -25.10 -25.35 34.23
N ASN A 50 -26.28 -25.85 34.61
CA ASN A 50 -26.44 -27.13 35.29
C ASN A 50 -26.61 -28.22 34.23
N LEU A 51 -25.59 -29.04 34.05
CA LEU A 51 -25.47 -30.00 32.97
C LEU A 51 -25.53 -31.44 33.50
N HIS A 52 -26.37 -32.24 32.90
CA HIS A 52 -26.43 -33.69 33.12
C HIS A 52 -25.88 -34.40 31.88
N LEU A 53 -24.80 -35.15 32.06
CA LEU A 53 -24.15 -35.94 30.98
C LEU A 53 -24.38 -37.42 31.23
N GLU A 54 -25.08 -38.10 30.33
CA GLU A 54 -25.30 -39.56 30.40
C GLU A 54 -24.21 -40.36 29.69
N ALA A 55 -23.51 -39.74 28.72
CA ALA A 55 -22.46 -40.37 27.93
C ALA A 55 -21.12 -39.62 28.01
N ILE A 56 -20.04 -40.37 27.80
CA ILE A 56 -18.69 -39.79 27.71
C ILE A 56 -18.63 -38.80 26.55
N ASN A 57 -18.28 -37.53 26.82
CA ASN A 57 -18.05 -36.51 25.81
C ASN A 57 -16.80 -35.70 26.14
N GLN A 58 -15.65 -36.14 25.61
CA GLN A 58 -14.37 -35.45 25.79
C GLN A 58 -14.26 -34.11 25.02
N ASN A 59 -15.14 -33.90 24.04
CA ASN A 59 -15.15 -32.70 23.19
C ASN A 59 -16.33 -31.77 23.52
N LEU A 60 -16.81 -31.78 24.75
CA LEU A 60 -17.89 -30.90 25.16
C LEU A 60 -17.46 -29.43 25.04
N THR A 61 -18.23 -28.64 24.32
CA THR A 61 -17.97 -27.23 24.08
C THR A 61 -19.23 -26.40 24.27
N TYR A 62 -19.03 -25.12 24.61
CA TYR A 62 -20.10 -24.13 24.66
C TYR A 62 -19.81 -23.00 23.65
N PRO A 63 -20.73 -22.69 22.73
CA PRO A 63 -20.56 -21.61 21.79
C PRO A 63 -20.90 -20.25 22.43
N LEU A 64 -20.02 -19.28 22.26
CA LEU A 64 -20.21 -17.88 22.63
C LEU A 64 -20.19 -17.00 21.38
N PRO A 65 -20.73 -15.77 21.43
CA PRO A 65 -20.58 -14.82 20.36
C PRO A 65 -19.09 -14.58 20.04
N GLY A 66 -18.74 -14.46 18.78
CA GLY A 66 -17.33 -14.29 18.35
C GLY A 66 -16.67 -13.00 18.82
N THR A 67 -17.46 -12.04 19.33
CA THR A 67 -17.01 -10.80 19.97
C THR A 67 -16.69 -10.97 21.47
N ALA A 68 -16.98 -12.14 22.06
CA ALA A 68 -16.70 -12.40 23.47
C ALA A 68 -15.20 -12.30 23.80
N THR A 69 -14.90 -11.61 24.87
CA THR A 69 -13.55 -11.38 25.40
C THR A 69 -13.50 -11.73 26.87
N ASN A 70 -12.30 -11.84 27.46
CA ASN A 70 -12.08 -12.12 28.87
C ASN A 70 -12.81 -13.39 29.36
N ILE A 71 -12.82 -14.44 28.53
CA ILE A 71 -13.57 -15.67 28.78
C ILE A 71 -12.91 -16.48 29.89
N THR A 72 -13.71 -16.83 30.92
CA THR A 72 -13.29 -17.73 31.99
C THR A 72 -14.35 -18.82 32.19
N VAL A 73 -13.92 -20.02 32.57
CA VAL A 73 -14.78 -21.16 32.95
C VAL A 73 -14.39 -21.59 34.36
N ASN A 74 -15.32 -21.50 35.31
CA ASN A 74 -15.08 -21.72 36.73
C ASN A 74 -13.83 -20.95 37.24
N GLY A 75 -13.64 -19.70 36.77
CA GLY A 75 -12.52 -18.82 37.14
C GLY A 75 -11.18 -19.09 36.42
N ALA A 76 -11.10 -20.12 35.59
CA ALA A 76 -9.89 -20.45 34.82
C ALA A 76 -10.04 -20.10 33.34
N SER A 77 -8.95 -19.77 32.66
CA SER A 77 -8.95 -19.53 31.22
C SER A 77 -9.13 -20.85 30.45
N PRO A 78 -10.19 -21.00 29.65
CA PRO A 78 -10.44 -22.20 28.87
C PRO A 78 -9.66 -22.24 27.58
N ALA A 79 -9.57 -23.40 26.94
CA ALA A 79 -9.19 -23.49 25.54
C ALA A 79 -10.36 -22.98 24.68
N THR A 80 -10.04 -22.05 23.78
CA THR A 80 -11.02 -21.43 22.86
C THR A 80 -10.60 -21.59 21.41
N ASN A 81 -11.57 -21.79 20.52
CA ASN A 81 -11.37 -21.83 19.07
C ASN A 81 -12.40 -20.92 18.39
N LYS A 82 -11.99 -20.15 17.38
CA LYS A 82 -12.93 -19.33 16.60
C LYS A 82 -13.45 -20.12 15.40
N SER A 83 -14.77 -20.20 15.29
CA SER A 83 -15.47 -20.85 14.18
C SER A 83 -16.54 -19.89 13.63
N GLY A 84 -16.24 -19.26 12.50
CA GLY A 84 -17.14 -18.26 11.89
C GLY A 84 -17.42 -17.07 12.82
N SER A 85 -18.69 -16.83 13.11
CA SER A 85 -19.16 -15.77 14.03
C SER A 85 -19.19 -16.17 15.50
N LEU A 86 -18.73 -17.39 15.85
CA LEU A 86 -18.76 -17.92 17.19
C LEU A 86 -17.35 -18.15 17.75
N THR A 87 -17.22 -18.05 19.07
CA THR A 87 -16.06 -18.49 19.84
C THR A 87 -16.47 -19.77 20.60
N ILE A 88 -15.87 -20.87 20.26
CA ILE A 88 -16.15 -22.18 20.86
C ILE A 88 -15.28 -22.38 22.10
N VAL A 89 -15.88 -22.57 23.24
CA VAL A 89 -15.22 -22.72 24.54
C VAL A 89 -15.22 -24.18 24.94
N SER A 90 -14.08 -24.76 25.28
CA SER A 90 -13.98 -26.13 25.75
C SER A 90 -14.37 -26.23 27.21
N LEU A 91 -15.30 -27.15 27.54
CA LEU A 91 -15.74 -27.48 28.90
C LEU A 91 -15.05 -28.74 29.44
N ALA A 92 -14.19 -29.37 28.64
CA ALA A 92 -13.55 -30.64 28.97
C ALA A 92 -12.75 -30.63 30.29
N ARG A 93 -12.18 -29.48 30.66
CA ARG A 93 -11.44 -29.34 31.92
C ARG A 93 -12.33 -29.42 33.17
N VAL A 94 -13.59 -29.03 33.05
CA VAL A 94 -14.54 -29.02 34.17
C VAL A 94 -15.26 -30.36 34.31
N THR A 95 -15.67 -30.92 33.15
CA THR A 95 -16.46 -32.18 33.16
C THR A 95 -15.55 -33.41 33.10
N GLY A 96 -14.27 -33.27 32.76
CA GLY A 96 -13.40 -34.43 32.51
C GLY A 96 -13.90 -35.33 31.38
N GLY A 97 -14.97 -34.94 30.68
CA GLY A 97 -15.64 -35.74 29.65
C GLY A 97 -16.37 -36.98 30.17
N GLN A 98 -16.58 -37.09 31.47
CA GLN A 98 -17.24 -38.25 32.11
C GLN A 98 -18.73 -37.99 32.28
N PRO A 99 -19.57 -39.05 32.37
CA PRO A 99 -20.99 -38.93 32.78
C PRO A 99 -21.09 -38.39 34.19
N GLY A 100 -22.13 -37.59 34.44
CA GLY A 100 -22.42 -37.04 35.77
C GLY A 100 -23.10 -35.69 35.72
N ASP A 101 -23.32 -35.10 36.88
CA ASP A 101 -23.91 -33.78 37.06
C ASP A 101 -22.82 -32.75 37.29
N TYR A 102 -22.86 -31.67 36.51
CA TYR A 102 -21.85 -30.62 36.53
C TYR A 102 -22.49 -29.24 36.63
N VAL A 103 -21.87 -28.36 37.41
CA VAL A 103 -22.18 -26.93 37.43
C VAL A 103 -21.02 -26.18 36.78
N VAL A 104 -21.29 -25.55 35.65
CA VAL A 104 -20.29 -24.83 34.86
C VAL A 104 -20.67 -23.37 34.82
N THR A 105 -19.80 -22.51 35.38
CA THR A 105 -19.98 -21.06 35.31
C THR A 105 -19.02 -20.50 34.24
N ILE A 106 -19.57 -19.81 33.23
CA ILE A 106 -18.82 -19.17 32.17
C ILE A 106 -19.03 -17.66 32.31
N SER A 107 -17.94 -16.91 32.49
CA SER A 107 -17.99 -15.45 32.53
C SER A 107 -17.20 -14.88 31.38
N TYR A 108 -17.74 -13.82 30.75
CA TYR A 108 -17.14 -13.15 29.61
C TYR A 108 -17.65 -11.71 29.44
N SER A 109 -16.95 -10.90 28.68
CA SER A 109 -17.35 -9.54 28.26
C SER A 109 -17.81 -9.55 26.82
N LEU A 110 -18.87 -8.82 26.52
CA LEU A 110 -19.35 -8.53 25.17
C LEU A 110 -19.23 -7.04 24.90
N PRO A 111 -18.24 -6.63 24.10
CA PRO A 111 -18.12 -5.23 23.70
C PRO A 111 -19.23 -4.85 22.72
N LYS A 112 -19.73 -3.62 22.83
CA LYS A 112 -20.67 -3.03 21.86
C LYS A 112 -22.00 -3.78 21.71
N VAL A 113 -22.59 -4.24 22.79
CA VAL A 113 -23.96 -4.77 22.77
C VAL A 113 -25.01 -3.66 22.56
N VAL A 114 -24.64 -2.40 22.89
CA VAL A 114 -25.44 -1.22 22.60
C VAL A 114 -24.85 -0.52 21.38
N THR A 115 -25.66 -0.35 20.37
CA THR A 115 -25.28 0.27 19.08
C THR A 115 -26.31 1.32 18.68
N VAL A 116 -25.97 2.13 17.70
CA VAL A 116 -26.89 3.14 17.16
C VAL A 116 -28.06 2.45 16.46
N ALA A 117 -29.28 2.83 16.78
CA ALA A 117 -30.46 2.32 16.10
C ALA A 117 -30.54 2.86 14.66
N MET A 118 -31.08 2.04 13.77
CA MET A 118 -31.29 2.42 12.37
C MET A 118 -32.80 2.52 12.12
N LYS A 119 -33.20 3.61 11.43
CA LYS A 119 -34.59 3.78 10.98
C LYS A 119 -34.65 3.93 9.46
N THR A 120 -35.74 3.55 8.89
CA THR A 120 -35.97 3.74 7.45
C THR A 120 -36.08 5.22 7.11
N ASP A 121 -35.37 5.66 6.08
CA ASP A 121 -35.43 7.04 5.60
C ASP A 121 -36.86 7.38 5.14
N PRO A 122 -37.52 8.43 5.71
CA PRO A 122 -38.88 8.79 5.30
C PRO A 122 -38.97 9.19 3.82
N LEU A 123 -37.87 9.65 3.22
CA LEU A 123 -37.81 10.04 1.81
C LEU A 123 -37.44 8.89 0.87
N ASN A 124 -36.78 7.86 1.38
CA ASN A 124 -36.37 6.70 0.60
C ASN A 124 -36.50 5.40 1.40
N LYS A 125 -37.62 4.69 1.23
CA LYS A 125 -37.94 3.46 1.98
C LYS A 125 -36.92 2.33 1.83
N SER A 126 -36.05 2.37 0.83
CA SER A 126 -34.99 1.39 0.63
C SER A 126 -33.70 1.75 1.36
N LYS A 127 -33.61 2.94 1.98
CA LYS A 127 -32.42 3.43 2.65
C LYS A 127 -32.63 3.46 4.15
N GLN A 128 -31.72 2.85 4.90
CA GLN A 128 -31.66 2.98 6.35
C GLN A 128 -30.78 4.17 6.73
N ILE A 129 -31.23 4.97 7.67
CA ILE A 129 -30.53 6.10 8.25
C ILE A 129 -30.35 5.91 9.76
N VAL A 130 -29.33 6.51 10.32
CA VAL A 130 -29.06 6.47 11.77
C VAL A 130 -30.22 7.15 12.51
N ASP A 131 -30.79 6.47 13.49
CA ASP A 131 -31.70 7.07 14.46
C ASP A 131 -30.88 7.76 15.56
N LYS A 132 -30.92 9.09 15.59
CA LYS A 132 -30.18 9.87 16.58
C LYS A 132 -30.85 9.89 17.95
N ASP A 133 -32.13 9.55 17.98
CA ASP A 133 -32.97 9.63 19.17
C ASP A 133 -32.97 8.34 19.96
N ASN A 134 -32.49 7.24 19.37
CA ASN A 134 -32.52 5.92 19.98
C ASN A 134 -31.23 5.12 19.74
N LEU A 135 -30.86 4.33 20.73
CA LEU A 135 -29.86 3.27 20.65
C LEU A 135 -30.56 1.91 20.58
N LYS A 136 -29.91 0.94 19.97
CA LYS A 136 -30.35 -0.47 19.94
C LYS A 136 -29.46 -1.30 20.84
N LEU A 137 -30.05 -1.95 21.84
CA LEU A 137 -29.43 -3.02 22.58
C LEU A 137 -29.71 -4.35 21.83
N GLU A 138 -28.68 -5.15 21.62
CA GLU A 138 -28.81 -6.52 21.11
C GLU A 138 -27.92 -7.43 21.93
N LEU A 139 -28.57 -8.28 22.74
CA LEU A 139 -27.91 -9.15 23.71
C LEU A 139 -28.21 -10.62 23.39
N PRO A 140 -27.19 -11.42 23.04
CA PRO A 140 -27.33 -12.85 22.86
C PRO A 140 -27.46 -13.54 24.23
N LEU A 141 -28.58 -14.18 24.48
CA LEU A 141 -28.84 -14.94 25.72
C LEU A 141 -28.39 -16.40 25.58
N LEU A 142 -28.54 -16.95 24.38
CA LEU A 142 -28.13 -18.31 24.04
C LEU A 142 -27.54 -18.33 22.64
N SER A 143 -26.45 -19.04 22.43
CA SER A 143 -25.69 -19.03 21.16
C SER A 143 -25.55 -20.41 20.52
N GLY A 144 -26.58 -21.25 20.61
CA GLY A 144 -26.63 -22.56 19.92
C GLY A 144 -25.87 -23.67 20.65
N PHE A 145 -26.18 -23.91 21.93
CA PHE A 145 -25.60 -25.02 22.69
C PHE A 145 -26.01 -26.37 22.09
N ALA A 146 -25.11 -27.34 22.12
CA ALA A 146 -25.33 -28.65 21.49
C ALA A 146 -26.35 -29.56 22.17
N TYR A 147 -26.79 -29.21 23.35
CA TYR A 147 -27.79 -29.96 24.10
C TYR A 147 -29.02 -29.11 24.43
N PRO A 148 -30.21 -29.71 24.54
CA PRO A 148 -31.41 -28.99 24.93
C PRO A 148 -31.28 -28.45 26.36
N ILE A 149 -31.91 -27.31 26.63
CA ILE A 149 -31.92 -26.62 27.90
C ILE A 149 -33.36 -26.67 28.45
N SER A 150 -33.58 -27.34 29.61
CA SER A 150 -34.94 -27.54 30.13
C SER A 150 -35.56 -26.27 30.71
N ALA A 151 -34.75 -25.40 31.31
CA ALA A 151 -35.22 -24.15 31.91
C ALA A 151 -34.11 -23.08 31.83
N MET A 152 -34.50 -21.84 31.60
CA MET A 152 -33.58 -20.69 31.61
C MET A 152 -34.14 -19.60 32.52
N ASN A 153 -33.28 -19.06 33.39
CA ASN A 153 -33.54 -17.83 34.10
C ASN A 153 -32.54 -16.78 33.61
N TYR A 154 -32.96 -15.53 33.54
CA TYR A 154 -32.08 -14.44 33.18
C TYR A 154 -32.30 -13.22 34.06
N THR A 155 -31.21 -12.50 34.31
CA THR A 155 -31.19 -11.24 35.03
C THR A 155 -30.33 -10.26 34.21
N ILE A 156 -30.93 -9.15 33.80
CA ILE A 156 -30.27 -8.13 33.00
C ILE A 156 -30.36 -6.81 33.73
N THR A 157 -29.21 -6.19 33.99
CA THR A 157 -29.09 -4.91 34.66
C THR A 157 -28.60 -3.84 33.69
N LEU A 158 -29.34 -2.74 33.56
CA LEU A 158 -28.98 -1.56 32.78
C LEU A 158 -28.39 -0.47 33.69
N PRO A 159 -27.66 0.52 33.16
CA PRO A 159 -27.20 1.67 33.94
C PRO A 159 -28.33 2.61 34.36
N GLY A 160 -29.51 2.54 33.72
CA GLY A 160 -30.71 3.30 34.04
C GLY A 160 -31.98 2.43 34.00
N GLU A 161 -33.15 3.02 34.24
CA GLU A 161 -34.42 2.32 34.26
C GLU A 161 -34.85 1.84 32.86
N PHE A 162 -35.59 0.74 32.80
CA PHE A 162 -36.18 0.21 31.57
C PHE A 162 -37.27 1.16 31.05
N THR A 163 -37.05 1.74 29.86
CA THR A 163 -37.99 2.70 29.23
C THR A 163 -38.87 2.07 28.16
N SER A 164 -38.52 0.90 27.68
CA SER A 164 -39.27 0.15 26.67
C SER A 164 -39.32 -1.35 27.01
N THR A 165 -40.24 -2.09 26.40
CA THR A 165 -40.30 -3.54 26.51
C THR A 165 -39.29 -4.18 25.59
N PRO A 166 -38.51 -5.18 26.04
CA PRO A 166 -37.61 -5.92 25.17
C PRO A 166 -38.37 -6.88 24.27
N ASP A 167 -37.88 -7.05 23.06
CA ASP A 167 -38.30 -8.06 22.11
C ASP A 167 -37.32 -9.24 22.16
N PHE A 168 -37.88 -10.46 22.15
CA PHE A 168 -37.09 -11.69 22.16
C PHE A 168 -37.37 -12.48 20.87
N TYR A 169 -36.31 -13.00 20.26
CA TYR A 169 -36.43 -13.88 19.12
C TYR A 169 -35.45 -15.05 19.21
N SER A 170 -35.84 -16.17 18.64
CA SER A 170 -34.98 -17.35 18.54
C SER A 170 -34.83 -17.80 17.08
N THR A 171 -33.83 -18.65 16.85
CA THR A 171 -33.61 -19.26 15.52
C THR A 171 -34.76 -20.19 15.10
N TYR A 172 -35.50 -20.76 16.03
CA TYR A 172 -36.66 -21.62 15.76
C TYR A 172 -38.00 -20.88 15.79
N GLN A 173 -38.08 -19.78 16.53
CA GLN A 173 -39.29 -18.96 16.69
C GLN A 173 -38.95 -17.50 16.44
N GLN A 174 -39.05 -17.05 15.19
CA GLN A 174 -38.73 -15.68 14.84
C GLN A 174 -39.70 -14.61 15.37
N ASN A 175 -40.96 -15.01 15.67
CA ASN A 175 -41.96 -14.11 16.22
C ASN A 175 -42.71 -14.83 17.38
N GLY A 176 -42.72 -14.24 18.58
CA GLY A 176 -43.58 -14.70 19.67
C GLY A 176 -42.88 -15.33 20.87
N LEU A 177 -41.54 -15.36 20.93
CA LEU A 177 -40.81 -15.89 22.08
C LEU A 177 -41.13 -15.12 23.38
N ALA A 178 -41.54 -13.86 23.30
CA ALA A 178 -41.93 -13.05 24.46
C ALA A 178 -43.11 -13.64 25.23
N SER A 179 -44.02 -14.38 24.58
CA SER A 179 -45.12 -15.09 25.24
C SER A 179 -44.68 -16.31 26.05
N GLU A 180 -43.54 -16.89 25.70
CA GLU A 180 -42.93 -18.04 26.37
C GLU A 180 -42.01 -17.63 27.53
N LEU A 181 -41.86 -16.34 27.79
CA LEU A 181 -41.02 -15.80 28.86
C LEU A 181 -41.87 -15.07 29.90
N ASN A 182 -41.55 -15.31 31.16
CA ASN A 182 -42.06 -14.49 32.24
C ASN A 182 -41.13 -13.29 32.45
N LEU A 183 -41.65 -12.09 32.45
CA LEU A 183 -40.87 -10.85 32.59
C LEU A 183 -41.27 -10.11 33.87
N LEU A 184 -40.29 -9.77 34.69
CA LEU A 184 -40.47 -8.96 35.89
C LEU A 184 -39.47 -7.78 35.86
N TYR A 185 -39.99 -6.58 35.86
CA TYR A 185 -39.19 -5.34 35.90
C TYR A 185 -39.07 -4.85 37.34
N ASN A 186 -37.86 -4.52 37.74
CA ASN A 186 -37.57 -3.91 39.04
C ASN A 186 -36.54 -2.77 38.83
N GLY A 187 -37.06 -1.56 38.49
CA GLY A 187 -36.25 -0.40 38.19
C GLY A 187 -35.31 -0.59 37.00
N ASN A 188 -34.03 -0.70 37.27
CA ASN A 188 -32.98 -0.92 36.26
C ASN A 188 -32.67 -2.41 36.02
N MET A 189 -33.41 -3.34 36.64
CA MET A 189 -33.19 -4.77 36.54
C MET A 189 -34.39 -5.46 35.91
N LEU A 190 -34.14 -6.25 34.89
CA LEU A 190 -35.09 -7.16 34.26
C LEU A 190 -34.76 -8.59 34.69
N THR A 191 -35.68 -9.27 35.33
CA THR A 191 -35.59 -10.70 35.64
C THR A 191 -36.62 -11.47 34.86
N GLY A 192 -36.27 -12.67 34.45
CA GLY A 192 -37.22 -13.51 33.74
C GLY A 192 -36.87 -14.98 33.79
N SER A 193 -37.86 -15.80 33.40
CA SER A 193 -37.70 -17.25 33.27
C SER A 193 -38.44 -17.77 32.05
N SER A 194 -37.91 -18.81 31.42
CA SER A 194 -38.61 -19.50 30.34
C SER A 194 -39.74 -20.39 30.91
N LYS A 195 -40.88 -20.41 30.20
CA LYS A 195 -42.01 -21.33 30.49
C LYS A 195 -41.77 -22.71 29.88
N SER A 196 -41.06 -22.76 28.78
CA SER A 196 -40.67 -23.97 28.05
C SER A 196 -39.16 -24.09 27.94
N GLY A 197 -38.66 -25.27 27.62
CA GLY A 197 -37.25 -25.49 27.32
C GLY A 197 -36.87 -24.99 25.95
N PHE A 198 -35.56 -24.95 25.68
CA PHE A 198 -34.96 -24.64 24.40
C PHE A 198 -34.39 -25.89 23.75
N ASN A 199 -34.46 -25.96 22.44
CA ASN A 199 -33.93 -27.08 21.66
C ASN A 199 -32.39 -27.03 21.60
N ASP A 200 -31.79 -28.15 21.21
CA ASP A 200 -30.37 -28.17 20.84
C ASP A 200 -30.10 -27.20 19.69
N HIS A 201 -28.92 -26.59 19.70
CA HIS A 201 -28.45 -25.57 18.72
C HIS A 201 -29.35 -24.33 18.57
N GLU A 202 -30.29 -24.11 19.48
CA GLU A 202 -31.12 -22.90 19.48
C GLU A 202 -30.35 -21.69 19.97
N SER A 203 -30.48 -20.57 19.25
CA SER A 203 -29.91 -19.28 19.64
C SER A 203 -31.06 -18.33 20.01
N VAL A 204 -30.88 -17.60 21.11
CA VAL A 204 -31.87 -16.65 21.62
C VAL A 204 -31.22 -15.28 21.79
N TYR A 205 -31.90 -14.26 21.30
CA TYR A 205 -31.47 -12.88 21.36
C TYR A 205 -32.55 -12.01 21.98
N MET A 206 -32.10 -11.03 22.77
CA MET A 206 -32.96 -9.96 23.26
C MET A 206 -32.59 -8.68 22.53
N THR A 207 -33.57 -7.95 22.01
CA THR A 207 -33.39 -6.64 21.42
C THR A 207 -34.27 -5.62 22.11
N MET A 208 -33.76 -4.39 22.19
CA MET A 208 -34.46 -3.30 22.88
C MET A 208 -33.99 -1.94 22.33
N THR A 209 -34.91 -0.98 22.32
CA THR A 209 -34.58 0.40 21.99
C THR A 209 -34.37 1.18 23.31
N LEU A 210 -33.28 1.94 23.38
CA LEU A 210 -32.85 2.66 24.58
C LEU A 210 -32.58 4.13 24.28
N PRO A 211 -32.81 5.04 25.23
CA PRO A 211 -32.45 6.44 25.05
C PRO A 211 -30.93 6.65 25.10
N PRO A 212 -30.37 7.58 24.29
CA PRO A 212 -28.92 7.82 24.25
C PRO A 212 -28.34 8.31 25.56
N ASP A 213 -29.10 9.04 26.35
CA ASP A 213 -28.67 9.62 27.64
C ASP A 213 -28.26 8.56 28.66
N MET A 214 -28.78 7.35 28.53
CA MET A 214 -28.43 6.19 29.37
C MET A 214 -27.01 5.68 29.11
N PHE A 215 -26.46 5.92 27.92
CA PHE A 215 -25.17 5.40 27.47
C PHE A 215 -24.28 6.51 26.91
N PRO A 216 -23.78 7.42 27.75
CA PRO A 216 -22.94 8.55 27.30
C PRO A 216 -21.61 8.10 26.66
N GLY A 217 -21.15 6.87 26.96
CA GLY A 217 -19.98 6.28 26.33
C GLY A 217 -20.23 5.72 24.92
N VAL A 218 -21.50 5.55 24.51
CA VAL A 218 -21.85 5.04 23.19
C VAL A 218 -22.00 6.21 22.22
N SER A 219 -21.07 6.33 21.28
CA SER A 219 -21.16 7.35 20.25
C SER A 219 -22.37 7.10 19.33
N THR A 220 -23.31 8.05 19.30
CA THR A 220 -24.42 8.05 18.33
C THR A 220 -23.96 8.34 16.90
N TYR A 221 -22.68 8.69 16.72
CA TYR A 221 -22.07 8.89 15.42
C TYR A 221 -21.50 7.58 14.87
N GLN A 222 -22.28 6.88 14.10
CA GLN A 222 -21.72 5.84 13.22
C GLN A 222 -21.31 6.47 11.90
N ARG A 223 -20.05 6.36 11.60
CA ARG A 223 -19.53 6.78 10.31
C ARG A 223 -20.08 5.87 9.20
N THR A 224 -21.04 6.39 8.44
CA THR A 224 -21.57 5.70 7.25
C THR A 224 -20.71 6.02 6.03
N GLY A 225 -19.79 5.11 5.70
CA GLY A 225 -18.92 5.25 4.53
C GLY A 225 -17.70 6.17 4.74
N ASN A 226 -17.06 6.50 3.66
CA ASN A 226 -15.86 7.32 3.61
C ASN A 226 -16.10 8.54 2.70
N PRO A 227 -16.80 9.59 3.20
CA PRO A 227 -17.17 10.74 2.38
C PRO A 227 -15.96 11.51 1.83
N GLU A 228 -14.77 11.38 2.45
CA GLU A 228 -13.52 11.97 2.00
C GLU A 228 -13.01 11.41 0.67
N LEU A 229 -13.48 10.22 0.27
CA LEU A 229 -13.16 9.66 -1.04
C LEU A 229 -13.85 10.42 -2.19
N VAL A 230 -14.93 11.14 -1.91
CA VAL A 230 -15.63 11.97 -2.93
C VAL A 230 -14.73 13.11 -3.41
N PRO A 231 -14.20 14.00 -2.55
CA PRO A 231 -13.27 15.04 -2.98
C PRO A 231 -11.98 14.45 -3.58
N MET A 232 -11.48 13.31 -3.08
CA MET A 232 -10.37 12.60 -3.72
C MET A 232 -10.71 12.25 -5.17
N GLY A 233 -11.87 11.64 -5.42
CA GLY A 233 -12.32 11.26 -6.76
C GLY A 233 -12.50 12.46 -7.69
N ILE A 234 -13.07 13.56 -7.20
CA ILE A 234 -13.23 14.81 -7.96
C ILE A 234 -11.86 15.39 -8.32
N LEU A 235 -10.93 15.48 -7.37
CA LEU A 235 -9.59 16.01 -7.62
C LEU A 235 -8.77 15.10 -8.52
N ALA A 236 -8.88 13.78 -8.38
CA ALA A 236 -8.25 12.82 -9.27
C ALA A 236 -8.81 12.95 -10.70
N GLY A 237 -10.12 13.07 -10.85
CA GLY A 237 -10.79 13.30 -12.13
C GLY A 237 -10.37 14.62 -12.78
N THR A 238 -10.30 15.71 -12.00
CA THR A 238 -9.80 17.02 -12.50
C THR A 238 -8.34 16.96 -12.88
N ALA A 239 -7.50 16.25 -12.13
CA ALA A 239 -6.10 16.04 -12.47
C ALA A 239 -5.95 15.26 -13.79
N LEU A 240 -6.70 14.19 -13.98
CA LEU A 240 -6.72 13.43 -15.23
C LEU A 240 -7.20 14.27 -16.41
N LEU A 241 -8.28 15.04 -16.23
CA LEU A 241 -8.78 15.94 -17.27
C LEU A 241 -7.75 17.01 -17.60
N TYR A 242 -7.11 17.61 -16.60
CA TYR A 242 -6.05 18.58 -16.79
C TYR A 242 -4.86 17.97 -17.56
N TRP A 243 -4.46 16.75 -17.21
CA TRP A 243 -3.43 16.02 -17.94
C TRP A 243 -3.82 15.77 -19.39
N LEU A 244 -5.03 15.32 -19.66
CA LEU A 244 -5.52 15.10 -21.02
C LEU A 244 -5.49 16.35 -21.88
N LEU A 245 -5.87 17.49 -21.32
CA LEU A 245 -5.96 18.75 -22.07
C LEU A 245 -4.59 19.41 -22.28
N PHE A 246 -3.74 19.44 -21.26
CA PHE A 246 -2.53 20.27 -21.26
C PHE A 246 -1.22 19.47 -21.30
N LEU A 247 -1.21 18.26 -20.76
CA LEU A 247 0.03 17.50 -20.53
C LEU A 247 0.10 16.18 -21.31
N ARG A 248 -0.97 15.80 -21.99
CA ARG A 248 -1.05 14.51 -22.68
C ARG A 248 0.14 14.31 -23.62
N THR A 249 0.92 13.27 -23.36
CA THR A 249 2.00 12.80 -24.20
C THR A 249 1.77 11.33 -24.51
N PHE A 250 1.93 10.98 -25.77
CA PHE A 250 2.02 9.57 -26.16
C PHE A 250 3.49 9.18 -26.25
N PRO A 251 3.85 7.95 -25.80
CA PRO A 251 5.19 7.44 -26.00
C PRO A 251 5.49 7.43 -27.52
N ALA A 252 6.59 8.07 -27.92
CA ALA A 252 7.03 8.01 -29.29
C ALA A 252 7.32 6.55 -29.70
N ARG A 253 6.90 6.14 -30.87
CA ARG A 253 7.32 4.86 -31.47
C ARG A 253 8.84 4.87 -31.61
N ARG A 254 9.47 3.72 -31.39
CA ARG A 254 10.91 3.55 -31.56
C ARG A 254 11.23 3.58 -33.05
N GLU A 255 12.14 4.45 -33.46
CA GLU A 255 12.71 4.49 -34.80
C GLU A 255 14.06 3.76 -34.80
N SER A 256 14.41 3.10 -35.91
CA SER A 256 15.72 2.49 -36.05
C SER A 256 16.79 3.58 -36.15
N CYS A 257 17.71 3.63 -35.20
CA CYS A 257 18.77 4.65 -35.17
C CYS A 257 20.05 4.02 -34.61
N THR A 258 21.15 4.16 -35.36
CA THR A 258 22.46 3.61 -35.00
C THR A 258 23.48 4.71 -34.64
N ILE A 259 23.14 5.97 -34.91
CA ILE A 259 23.99 7.14 -34.68
C ILE A 259 23.23 8.14 -33.83
N PRO A 260 23.86 8.86 -32.89
CA PRO A 260 23.21 9.92 -32.14
C PRO A 260 22.61 10.98 -33.07
N PRO A 261 21.41 11.54 -32.73
CA PRO A 261 20.84 12.64 -33.51
C PRO A 261 21.80 13.84 -33.55
N GLU A 262 21.87 14.53 -34.68
CA GLU A 262 22.73 15.68 -34.86
C GLU A 262 22.40 16.80 -33.86
N GLY A 263 23.44 17.49 -33.40
CA GLY A 263 23.32 18.64 -32.50
C GLY A 263 22.99 18.30 -31.04
N ILE A 264 22.76 17.02 -30.67
CA ILE A 264 22.45 16.61 -29.30
C ILE A 264 23.66 15.98 -28.65
N THR A 265 24.13 16.56 -27.54
CA THR A 265 25.20 15.96 -26.72
C THR A 265 24.65 14.96 -25.70
N ALA A 266 25.51 14.03 -25.27
CA ALA A 266 25.11 13.05 -24.23
C ALA A 266 24.65 13.72 -22.92
N GLY A 267 25.19 14.91 -22.59
CA GLY A 267 24.77 15.63 -21.37
C GLY A 267 23.39 16.28 -21.47
N GLU A 268 22.86 16.49 -22.68
CA GLU A 268 21.51 17.02 -22.91
C GLU A 268 20.43 15.94 -23.02
N LEU A 269 20.80 14.65 -23.03
CA LEU A 269 19.84 13.57 -23.19
C LEU A 269 18.79 13.54 -22.10
N ASP A 270 19.15 13.88 -20.86
CA ASP A 270 18.22 13.97 -19.75
C ASP A 270 17.17 15.07 -19.98
N CYS A 271 17.55 16.17 -20.61
CA CYS A 271 16.64 17.25 -20.99
C CYS A 271 15.63 16.77 -22.03
N ARG A 272 16.12 16.10 -23.08
CA ARG A 272 15.30 15.61 -24.20
C ARG A 272 14.38 14.45 -23.79
N LEU A 273 14.88 13.51 -22.99
CA LEU A 273 14.13 12.33 -22.59
C LEU A 273 13.19 12.59 -21.42
N PHE A 274 13.60 13.41 -20.43
CA PHE A 274 12.91 13.50 -19.14
C PHE A 274 12.49 14.90 -18.72
N LEU A 275 12.80 15.93 -19.50
CA LEU A 275 12.62 17.34 -19.11
C LEU A 275 13.35 17.64 -17.78
N LYS A 276 14.53 17.07 -17.59
CA LYS A 276 15.44 17.38 -16.49
C LYS A 276 16.55 18.31 -16.96
N GLY A 277 17.22 18.91 -15.98
CA GLY A 277 18.41 19.71 -16.27
C GLY A 277 19.55 18.87 -16.85
N ALA A 278 20.45 19.55 -17.55
CA ALA A 278 21.59 18.93 -18.24
C ALA A 278 22.57 18.29 -17.24
N ASP A 279 23.18 17.16 -17.64
CA ASP A 279 24.23 16.49 -16.89
C ASP A 279 25.62 16.98 -17.32
N LEU A 280 26.24 17.84 -16.51
CA LEU A 280 27.58 18.39 -16.80
C LEU A 280 28.64 17.29 -16.93
N THR A 281 28.55 16.22 -16.16
CA THR A 281 29.57 15.16 -16.16
C THR A 281 29.61 14.43 -17.50
N THR A 282 28.46 14.10 -18.06
CA THR A 282 28.39 13.52 -19.42
C THR A 282 28.66 14.56 -20.51
N MET A 283 28.34 15.86 -20.30
CA MET A 283 28.74 16.93 -21.18
C MET A 283 30.27 17.06 -21.28
N VAL A 284 30.96 17.00 -20.14
CA VAL A 284 32.43 17.04 -20.07
C VAL A 284 33.07 15.90 -20.86
N LEU A 285 32.50 14.68 -20.78
CA LEU A 285 32.95 13.55 -21.58
C LEU A 285 32.75 13.80 -23.08
N CYS A 286 31.63 14.39 -23.49
CA CYS A 286 31.39 14.76 -24.87
C CYS A 286 32.35 15.86 -25.34
N TRP A 287 32.60 16.89 -24.52
CA TRP A 287 33.55 17.94 -24.85
C TRP A 287 34.97 17.40 -24.99
N ALA A 288 35.34 16.41 -24.19
CA ALA A 288 36.62 15.73 -24.32
C ALA A 288 36.70 14.91 -25.62
N GLN A 289 35.65 14.17 -25.94
CA GLN A 289 35.53 13.40 -27.18
C GLN A 289 35.59 14.30 -28.41
N LEU A 290 35.02 15.51 -28.34
CA LEU A 290 35.07 16.52 -29.41
C LEU A 290 36.39 17.31 -29.46
N GLY A 291 37.30 17.09 -28.50
CA GLY A 291 38.63 17.70 -28.49
C GLY A 291 38.74 19.04 -27.76
N TYR A 292 37.65 19.60 -27.19
CA TYR A 292 37.69 20.87 -26.43
C TYR A 292 38.48 20.76 -25.14
N ILE A 293 38.47 19.57 -24.50
CA ILE A 293 39.17 19.33 -23.25
C ILE A 293 39.92 18.00 -23.28
N LEU A 294 40.91 17.87 -22.41
CA LEU A 294 41.60 16.63 -22.11
C LEU A 294 41.34 16.29 -20.64
N ILE A 295 40.96 15.06 -20.37
CA ILE A 295 40.71 14.59 -19.01
C ILE A 295 41.95 13.84 -18.53
N GLN A 296 42.61 14.33 -17.48
CA GLN A 296 43.75 13.68 -16.84
C GLN A 296 43.32 13.08 -15.52
N VAL A 297 43.55 11.79 -15.34
CA VAL A 297 43.27 11.07 -14.08
C VAL A 297 44.58 10.88 -13.35
N ASP A 298 44.77 11.64 -12.26
CA ASP A 298 45.96 11.57 -11.40
C ASP A 298 45.60 11.09 -9.99
N GLY A 299 45.77 9.81 -9.76
CA GLY A 299 45.37 9.17 -8.54
C GLY A 299 43.88 9.34 -8.25
N ARG A 300 43.54 10.10 -7.19
CA ARG A 300 42.14 10.41 -6.84
C ARG A 300 41.60 11.69 -7.50
N ARG A 301 42.46 12.49 -8.13
CA ARG A 301 42.07 13.76 -8.74
C ARG A 301 41.73 13.56 -10.21
N VAL A 302 40.77 14.33 -10.68
CA VAL A 302 40.37 14.41 -12.09
C VAL A 302 40.58 15.84 -12.54
N LEU A 303 41.55 16.06 -13.40
CA LEU A 303 41.91 17.36 -13.93
C LEU A 303 41.38 17.52 -15.36
N LEU A 304 40.68 18.60 -15.60
CA LEU A 304 40.12 18.97 -16.92
C LEU A 304 41.00 20.05 -17.54
N HIS A 305 41.71 19.69 -18.57
CA HIS A 305 42.60 20.63 -19.31
C HIS A 305 41.86 21.20 -20.50
N LYS A 306 41.67 22.50 -20.56
CA LYS A 306 41.10 23.20 -21.71
C LYS A 306 42.11 23.20 -22.86
N ARG A 307 41.73 22.66 -24.02
CA ARG A 307 42.54 22.62 -25.23
C ARG A 307 42.22 23.76 -26.15
N MET A 308 40.92 24.04 -26.36
CA MET A 308 40.44 25.13 -27.20
C MET A 308 39.24 25.79 -26.59
N ASP A 309 38.93 27.01 -27.03
CA ASP A 309 37.68 27.67 -26.63
C ASP A 309 36.52 27.16 -27.50
N MET A 310 35.35 27.11 -26.88
CA MET A 310 34.14 26.71 -27.55
C MET A 310 33.50 27.91 -28.24
N GLY A 311 33.31 27.81 -29.54
CA GLY A 311 32.76 28.87 -30.39
C GLY A 311 31.24 28.68 -30.63
N ASN A 312 30.77 29.37 -31.69
CA ASN A 312 29.33 29.38 -32.04
C ASN A 312 28.86 28.11 -32.76
N GLU A 313 29.75 27.14 -33.00
CA GLU A 313 29.43 25.82 -33.54
C GLU A 313 28.67 24.93 -32.54
N ARG A 314 28.61 25.36 -31.27
CA ARG A 314 27.91 24.65 -30.21
C ARG A 314 26.73 25.48 -29.67
N SER A 315 25.81 24.80 -28.99
CA SER A 315 24.65 25.46 -28.41
C SER A 315 25.07 26.57 -27.43
N LEU A 316 24.33 27.68 -27.40
CA LEU A 316 24.59 28.80 -26.50
C LEU A 316 24.66 28.35 -25.03
N PHE A 317 23.88 27.32 -24.67
CA PHE A 317 23.90 26.73 -23.35
C PHE A 317 25.25 26.05 -23.05
N GLU A 318 25.78 25.26 -23.98
CA GLU A 318 27.09 24.62 -23.83
C GLU A 318 28.21 25.65 -23.71
N VAL A 319 28.23 26.66 -24.59
CA VAL A 319 29.23 27.74 -24.56
C VAL A 319 29.20 28.46 -23.21
N ARG A 320 28.02 28.84 -22.71
CA ARG A 320 27.88 29.50 -21.41
C ARG A 320 28.31 28.59 -20.25
N THR A 321 27.97 27.31 -20.31
CA THR A 321 28.34 26.35 -19.28
C THR A 321 29.86 26.10 -19.28
N PHE A 322 30.46 25.96 -20.46
CA PHE A 322 31.90 25.80 -20.63
C PHE A 322 32.66 27.03 -20.10
N ARG A 323 32.23 28.24 -20.45
CA ARG A 323 32.80 29.49 -19.91
C ARG A 323 32.61 29.59 -18.39
N SER A 324 31.48 29.21 -17.87
CA SER A 324 31.23 29.18 -16.42
C SER A 324 32.12 28.18 -15.68
N LEU A 325 32.51 27.08 -16.35
CA LEU A 325 33.40 26.07 -15.77
C LEU A 325 34.84 26.52 -15.75
N PHE A 326 35.35 26.99 -16.88
CA PHE A 326 36.78 27.32 -17.04
C PHE A 326 37.09 28.76 -16.68
N GLY A 327 36.24 29.75 -17.07
CA GLY A 327 36.63 31.16 -17.04
C GLY A 327 37.94 31.38 -17.79
N ASP A 328 38.90 32.02 -17.13
CA ASP A 328 40.25 32.24 -17.65
C ASP A 328 41.22 31.10 -17.34
N ARG A 329 40.76 30.05 -16.63
CA ARG A 329 41.60 28.94 -16.22
C ARG A 329 41.81 27.95 -17.36
N ARG A 330 43.06 27.49 -17.52
CA ARG A 330 43.38 26.40 -18.45
C ARG A 330 43.12 25.00 -17.85
N VAL A 331 43.10 24.90 -16.53
CA VAL A 331 42.92 23.62 -15.82
C VAL A 331 41.90 23.79 -14.71
N VAL A 332 40.95 22.86 -14.62
CA VAL A 332 39.93 22.80 -13.57
C VAL A 332 39.95 21.41 -12.93
N ASP A 333 40.04 21.36 -11.61
CA ASP A 333 39.87 20.12 -10.85
C ASP A 333 38.35 19.82 -10.69
N ALA A 334 37.91 18.65 -11.12
CA ALA A 334 36.51 18.23 -11.02
C ALA A 334 36.06 18.04 -9.55
N SER A 335 36.99 17.95 -8.60
CA SER A 335 36.69 17.98 -7.16
C SER A 335 36.51 19.40 -6.61
N SER A 336 36.71 20.44 -7.41
CA SER A 336 36.64 21.84 -6.99
C SER A 336 35.21 22.32 -6.73
N LEU A 337 35.11 23.36 -5.90
CA LEU A 337 33.83 24.03 -5.63
C LEU A 337 33.25 24.67 -6.92
N ALA A 338 34.09 25.16 -7.81
CA ALA A 338 33.69 25.74 -9.08
C ALA A 338 32.98 24.72 -9.96
N TYR A 339 33.53 23.50 -10.08
CA TYR A 339 32.90 22.40 -10.80
C TYR A 339 31.56 22.03 -10.22
N ALA A 340 31.47 21.83 -8.87
CA ALA A 340 30.25 21.46 -8.18
C ALA A 340 29.13 22.52 -8.32
N LYS A 341 29.48 23.81 -8.29
CA LYS A 341 28.54 24.92 -8.54
C LYS A 341 28.03 24.91 -9.98
N THR A 342 28.91 24.72 -10.97
CA THR A 342 28.55 24.66 -12.39
C THR A 342 27.66 23.42 -12.66
N LEU A 343 28.00 22.26 -12.09
CA LEU A 343 27.18 21.04 -12.18
C LEU A 343 25.76 21.27 -11.67
N ARG A 344 25.64 21.90 -10.49
CA ARG A 344 24.32 22.20 -9.90
C ARG A 344 23.53 23.18 -10.78
N LYS A 345 24.19 24.20 -11.33
CA LYS A 345 23.57 25.18 -12.25
C LYS A 345 23.09 24.48 -13.53
N ALA A 346 23.90 23.62 -14.14
CA ALA A 346 23.51 22.83 -15.31
C ALA A 346 22.29 21.94 -15.02
N LYS A 347 22.28 21.24 -13.88
CA LYS A 347 21.14 20.41 -13.44
C LYS A 347 19.85 21.20 -13.20
N SER A 348 19.91 22.51 -12.94
CA SER A 348 18.72 23.35 -12.76
C SER A 348 18.20 23.97 -14.08
N MET A 349 18.91 23.83 -15.18
CA MET A 349 18.55 24.41 -16.47
C MET A 349 18.17 23.35 -17.49
N ILE A 350 17.07 23.57 -18.20
CA ILE A 350 16.64 22.75 -19.34
C ILE A 350 16.93 23.56 -20.62
N PRO A 351 18.01 23.26 -21.33
CA PRO A 351 18.33 23.98 -22.57
C PRO A 351 17.24 23.74 -23.62
N GLY A 352 16.75 24.82 -24.21
CA GLY A 352 15.71 24.73 -25.23
C GLY A 352 14.35 24.22 -24.74
N GLU A 353 13.97 24.48 -23.49
CA GLU A 353 12.69 23.99 -22.90
C GLU A 353 11.50 24.29 -23.82
N ASN A 354 11.42 25.47 -24.40
CA ASN A 354 10.33 25.88 -25.30
C ASN A 354 10.30 25.08 -26.62
N THR A 355 11.45 24.58 -27.10
CA THR A 355 11.53 23.73 -28.28
C THR A 355 11.26 22.27 -27.96
N ILE A 356 11.55 21.84 -26.73
CA ILE A 356 11.34 20.47 -26.24
C ILE A 356 9.89 20.24 -25.83
N CYS A 357 9.31 21.19 -25.10
CA CYS A 357 8.02 21.03 -24.46
C CYS A 357 7.07 22.18 -24.77
N ARG A 358 5.85 21.85 -25.19
CA ARG A 358 4.77 22.83 -25.40
C ARG A 358 4.08 23.24 -24.10
N SER A 359 4.21 22.43 -23.03
CA SER A 359 3.65 22.76 -21.72
C SER A 359 4.66 23.52 -20.86
N THR A 360 4.17 24.56 -20.17
CA THR A 360 5.00 25.34 -19.25
C THR A 360 5.31 24.58 -17.97
N GLU A 361 6.38 24.96 -17.27
CA GLU A 361 6.71 24.42 -15.95
C GLU A 361 5.56 24.62 -14.96
N ARG A 362 4.89 25.78 -15.02
CA ARG A 362 3.71 26.08 -14.20
C ARG A 362 2.59 25.04 -14.40
N GLN A 363 2.28 24.66 -15.64
CA GLN A 363 1.27 23.65 -15.93
C GLN A 363 1.63 22.27 -15.37
N ARG A 364 2.91 21.88 -15.48
CA ARG A 364 3.39 20.61 -14.89
C ARG A 364 3.29 20.60 -13.37
N ASN A 365 3.60 21.74 -12.73
CA ASN A 365 3.50 21.86 -11.27
C ASN A 365 2.06 21.87 -10.79
N ILE A 366 1.12 22.51 -11.48
CA ILE A 366 -0.32 22.45 -11.17
C ILE A 366 -0.80 20.99 -11.13
N TYR A 367 -0.43 20.19 -12.14
CA TYR A 367 -0.79 18.78 -12.15
C TYR A 367 -0.24 18.01 -10.94
N ARG A 368 1.03 18.26 -10.58
CA ARG A 368 1.67 17.63 -9.43
C ARG A 368 0.98 18.02 -8.12
N TYR A 369 0.58 19.29 -7.98
CA TYR A 369 -0.19 19.72 -6.79
C TYR A 369 -1.56 19.06 -6.73
N LEU A 370 -2.29 18.99 -7.83
CA LEU A 370 -3.58 18.29 -7.88
C LEU A 370 -3.44 16.81 -7.50
N LEU A 371 -2.40 16.15 -7.99
CA LEU A 371 -2.05 14.78 -7.61
C LEU A 371 -1.83 14.68 -6.09
N CYS A 372 -0.92 15.48 -5.53
CA CYS A 372 -0.59 15.41 -4.10
C CYS A 372 -1.81 15.68 -3.23
N VAL A 373 -2.59 16.72 -3.54
CA VAL A 373 -3.78 17.08 -2.76
C VAL A 373 -4.84 15.98 -2.83
N SER A 374 -5.06 15.37 -3.99
CA SER A 374 -6.03 14.26 -4.11
C SER A 374 -5.68 13.08 -3.19
N GLN A 375 -4.40 12.74 -3.07
CA GLN A 375 -3.94 11.62 -2.26
C GLN A 375 -4.00 11.91 -0.74
N VAL A 376 -3.88 13.19 -0.33
CA VAL A 376 -4.03 13.58 1.08
C VAL A 376 -5.40 13.19 1.63
N PHE A 377 -6.48 13.31 0.83
CA PHE A 377 -7.82 12.90 1.27
C PHE A 377 -7.93 11.42 1.56
N CYS A 378 -7.20 10.58 0.83
CA CYS A 378 -7.13 9.15 1.11
C CYS A 378 -6.42 8.88 2.45
N GLY A 379 -5.33 9.61 2.72
CA GLY A 379 -4.63 9.56 4.02
C GLY A 379 -5.52 9.98 5.19
N ILE A 380 -6.32 11.04 5.02
CA ILE A 380 -7.31 11.47 6.02
C ILE A 380 -8.36 10.37 6.24
N CYS A 381 -8.89 9.80 5.16
CA CYS A 381 -9.85 8.71 5.24
C CYS A 381 -9.29 7.51 6.01
N MET A 382 -8.03 7.15 5.78
CA MET A 382 -7.35 6.08 6.53
C MET A 382 -7.25 6.40 8.02
N ALA A 383 -6.84 7.62 8.38
CA ALA A 383 -6.73 8.05 9.78
C ALA A 383 -8.07 7.99 10.51
N MET A 384 -9.14 8.43 9.86
CA MET A 384 -10.48 8.41 10.45
C MET A 384 -11.06 7.01 10.61
N ASN A 385 -10.58 6.01 9.86
CA ASN A 385 -10.96 4.60 10.06
C ASN A 385 -10.16 3.92 11.18
N MET A 386 -9.00 4.45 11.58
CA MET A 386 -8.17 3.83 12.62
C MET A 386 -8.61 4.17 14.05
N THR A 387 -9.17 5.36 14.28
CA THR A 387 -9.49 5.82 15.63
C THR A 387 -10.70 6.76 15.63
N SER A 388 -11.41 6.78 16.75
CA SER A 388 -12.51 7.73 17.02
C SER A 388 -12.07 8.95 17.84
N ILE A 389 -10.84 8.96 18.39
CA ILE A 389 -10.31 10.05 19.22
C ILE A 389 -9.87 11.20 18.32
N LEU A 390 -10.53 12.35 18.42
CA LEU A 390 -10.32 13.52 17.54
C LEU A 390 -8.84 13.97 17.46
N ALA A 391 -8.17 14.09 18.60
CA ALA A 391 -6.76 14.52 18.63
C ALA A 391 -5.85 13.55 17.88
N LEU A 392 -6.08 12.24 18.05
CA LEU A 392 -5.32 11.20 17.36
C LEU A 392 -5.68 11.13 15.87
N GLN A 393 -6.95 11.37 15.50
CA GLN A 393 -7.37 11.49 14.09
C GLN A 393 -6.62 12.62 13.38
N ILE A 394 -6.52 13.81 14.00
CA ILE A 394 -5.79 14.94 13.43
C ILE A 394 -4.31 14.59 13.24
N LEU A 395 -3.67 14.02 14.26
CA LEU A 395 -2.26 13.64 14.19
C LEU A 395 -2.01 12.61 13.09
N LEU A 396 -2.82 11.54 13.03
CA LEU A 396 -2.69 10.50 12.01
C LEU A 396 -3.02 11.04 10.61
N SER A 397 -3.99 11.95 10.47
CA SER A 397 -4.31 12.58 9.19
C SER A 397 -3.14 13.39 8.65
N LEU A 398 -2.43 14.13 9.50
CA LEU A 398 -1.20 14.84 9.12
C LEU A 398 -0.08 13.88 8.73
N LEU A 399 0.11 12.79 9.49
CA LEU A 399 1.12 11.78 9.22
C LEU A 399 0.86 11.07 7.89
N PHE A 400 -0.35 10.55 7.69
CA PHE A 400 -0.71 9.83 6.46
C PHE A 400 -0.82 10.75 5.26
N GLY A 401 -1.29 12.00 5.45
CA GLY A 401 -1.27 13.02 4.41
C GLY A 401 0.16 13.33 3.94
N ALA A 402 1.08 13.52 4.87
CA ALA A 402 2.50 13.71 4.54
C ALA A 402 3.10 12.48 3.82
N LEU A 403 2.79 11.27 4.29
CA LEU A 403 3.21 10.02 3.65
C LEU A 403 2.66 9.93 2.22
N ALA A 404 1.38 10.25 2.00
CA ALA A 404 0.75 10.25 0.68
C ALA A 404 1.45 11.22 -0.30
N VAL A 405 1.80 12.42 0.17
CA VAL A 405 2.56 13.39 -0.64
C VAL A 405 3.95 12.86 -0.99
N VAL A 406 4.68 12.28 -0.02
CA VAL A 406 6.02 11.72 -0.25
C VAL A 406 5.96 10.58 -1.25
N THR A 407 5.00 9.66 -1.13
CA THR A 407 4.85 8.52 -2.04
C THR A 407 4.44 8.96 -3.44
N ALA A 408 3.49 9.87 -3.57
CA ALA A 408 3.09 10.47 -4.85
C ALA A 408 4.27 11.18 -5.55
N TRP A 409 5.08 11.90 -4.78
CA TRP A 409 6.28 12.57 -5.31
C TRP A 409 7.34 11.58 -5.79
N GLN A 410 7.45 10.42 -5.17
CA GLN A 410 8.44 9.40 -5.57
C GLN A 410 8.07 8.70 -6.88
N LEU A 411 6.78 8.56 -7.17
CA LEU A 411 6.32 7.89 -8.38
C LEU A 411 6.76 8.57 -9.69
N HIS A 412 7.02 9.88 -9.68
CA HIS A 412 7.56 10.53 -10.86
C HIS A 412 8.97 10.02 -11.23
N LYS A 413 9.71 9.44 -10.28
CA LYS A 413 11.01 8.83 -10.53
C LYS A 413 10.93 7.52 -11.31
N VAL A 414 9.76 6.87 -11.32
CA VAL A 414 9.55 5.59 -12.03
C VAL A 414 9.79 5.71 -13.53
N ALA A 415 9.55 6.89 -14.12
CA ALA A 415 9.85 7.13 -15.54
C ALA A 415 11.31 6.85 -15.90
N TYR A 416 12.23 7.09 -14.96
CA TYR A 416 13.67 6.80 -15.16
C TYR A 416 13.96 5.32 -15.20
N CYS A 417 13.15 4.51 -14.49
CA CYS A 417 13.29 3.06 -14.46
C CYS A 417 12.88 2.42 -15.77
N THR A 418 11.91 3.00 -16.46
CA THR A 418 11.44 2.49 -17.77
C THR A 418 12.50 2.60 -18.86
N ILE A 419 13.55 3.40 -18.65
CA ILE A 419 14.69 3.56 -19.54
C ILE A 419 15.95 2.84 -18.98
N GLY A 420 15.81 2.11 -17.85
CA GLY A 420 16.86 1.22 -17.32
C GLY A 420 18.04 1.93 -16.65
N ARG A 421 17.97 3.25 -16.42
CA ARG A 421 19.08 4.03 -15.87
C ARG A 421 19.13 4.01 -14.34
N ASP A 422 18.00 3.87 -13.69
CA ASP A 422 17.93 3.91 -12.22
C ASP A 422 16.84 2.97 -11.69
N LYS A 423 17.25 1.85 -11.12
CA LYS A 423 16.33 0.88 -10.48
C LYS A 423 15.88 1.35 -9.10
N THR A 424 16.56 2.32 -8.49
CA THR A 424 16.27 2.78 -7.13
C THR A 424 14.89 3.43 -7.05
N GLY A 425 14.47 4.17 -8.07
CA GLY A 425 13.14 4.76 -8.15
C GLY A 425 12.02 3.72 -8.18
N LEU A 426 12.21 2.58 -8.83
CA LEU A 426 11.24 1.48 -8.85
C LEU A 426 11.13 0.82 -7.47
N ILE A 427 12.28 0.55 -6.85
CA ILE A 427 12.33 -0.06 -5.52
C ILE A 427 11.66 0.86 -4.50
N THR A 428 11.99 2.16 -4.49
CA THR A 428 11.38 3.10 -3.54
C THR A 428 9.88 3.28 -3.76
N ALA A 429 9.40 3.28 -5.00
CA ALA A 429 7.97 3.30 -5.31
C ALA A 429 7.28 2.00 -4.85
N GLY A 430 7.87 0.84 -5.12
CA GLY A 430 7.35 -0.45 -4.67
C GLY A 430 7.27 -0.55 -3.15
N VAL A 431 8.32 -0.12 -2.44
CA VAL A 431 8.33 -0.09 -0.96
C VAL A 431 7.24 0.84 -0.43
N SER A 432 7.06 2.03 -1.02
CA SER A 432 6.03 2.97 -0.55
C SER A 432 4.61 2.44 -0.76
N LEU A 433 4.33 1.77 -1.89
CA LEU A 433 3.04 1.10 -2.11
C LEU A 433 2.83 -0.06 -1.12
N LEU A 434 3.87 -0.84 -0.83
CA LEU A 434 3.81 -1.91 0.18
C LEU A 434 3.48 -1.37 1.57
N VAL A 435 4.09 -0.25 1.97
CA VAL A 435 3.80 0.43 3.25
C VAL A 435 2.32 0.80 3.34
N TRP A 436 1.72 1.33 2.27
CA TRP A 436 0.29 1.65 2.24
C TRP A 436 -0.60 0.41 2.40
N LEU A 437 -0.24 -0.72 1.77
CA LEU A 437 -0.97 -1.97 1.94
C LEU A 437 -0.88 -2.50 3.38
N ILE A 438 0.29 -2.42 4.00
CA ILE A 438 0.47 -2.81 5.42
C ILE A 438 -0.39 -1.93 6.34
N ILE A 439 -0.38 -0.60 6.14
CA ILE A 439 -1.22 0.32 6.90
C ILE A 439 -2.70 -0.05 6.75
N GLY A 440 -3.15 -0.37 5.53
CA GLY A 440 -4.53 -0.78 5.28
C GLY A 440 -4.94 -2.08 5.96
N LEU A 441 -4.02 -3.04 6.06
CA LEU A 441 -4.25 -4.29 6.80
C LEU A 441 -4.38 -4.01 8.30
N ILE A 442 -3.49 -3.20 8.87
CA ILE A 442 -3.54 -2.81 10.30
C ILE A 442 -4.83 -2.05 10.60
N ALA A 443 -5.21 -1.11 9.75
CA ALA A 443 -6.41 -0.29 9.89
C ALA A 443 -7.72 -1.05 9.58
N LYS A 444 -7.65 -2.31 9.13
CA LYS A 444 -8.80 -3.08 8.61
C LYS A 444 -9.56 -2.34 7.48
N ALA A 445 -8.85 -1.49 6.75
CA ALA A 445 -9.37 -0.61 5.69
C ALA A 445 -8.65 -0.85 4.35
N VAL A 446 -8.53 -2.11 3.95
CA VAL A 446 -7.77 -2.56 2.77
C VAL A 446 -8.23 -1.88 1.48
N TRP A 447 -9.54 -1.65 1.32
CA TRP A 447 -10.08 -0.98 0.13
C TRP A 447 -9.60 0.46 -0.02
N ILE A 448 -9.41 1.18 1.09
CA ILE A 448 -8.88 2.55 1.07
C ILE A 448 -7.41 2.54 0.64
N SER A 449 -6.62 1.59 1.15
CA SER A 449 -5.24 1.40 0.71
C SER A 449 -5.12 1.04 -0.75
N LEU A 450 -6.01 0.18 -1.26
CA LEU A 450 -6.05 -0.15 -2.69
C LEU A 450 -6.42 1.06 -3.54
N ALA A 451 -7.37 1.90 -3.09
CA ALA A 451 -7.72 3.15 -3.77
C ALA A 451 -6.53 4.13 -3.79
N GLU A 452 -5.79 4.25 -2.67
CA GLU A 452 -4.56 5.04 -2.60
C GLU A 452 -3.50 4.54 -3.58
N CYS A 453 -3.19 3.24 -3.56
CA CYS A 453 -2.22 2.63 -4.47
C CYS A 453 -2.63 2.81 -5.94
N ALA A 454 -3.90 2.56 -6.26
CA ALA A 454 -4.43 2.73 -7.62
C ALA A 454 -4.37 4.20 -8.05
N GLY A 455 -4.77 5.14 -7.18
CA GLY A 455 -4.67 6.57 -7.43
C GLY A 455 -3.25 7.03 -7.69
N GLN A 456 -2.31 6.60 -6.86
CA GLN A 456 -0.89 6.89 -7.04
C GLN A 456 -0.33 6.37 -8.36
N ILE A 457 -0.67 5.14 -8.75
CA ILE A 457 -0.21 4.55 -10.02
C ILE A 457 -0.84 5.29 -11.20
N LEU A 458 -2.17 5.44 -11.21
CA LEU A 458 -2.91 6.05 -12.32
C LEU A 458 -2.54 7.52 -12.55
N LEU A 459 -2.28 8.28 -11.49
CA LEU A 459 -1.95 9.70 -11.58
C LEU A 459 -0.43 9.94 -11.62
N GLY A 460 0.37 9.09 -10.96
CA GLY A 460 1.82 9.21 -10.89
C GLY A 460 2.52 8.90 -12.22
N PHE A 461 2.06 7.89 -12.95
CA PHE A 461 2.61 7.56 -14.27
C PHE A 461 2.53 8.72 -15.26
N PRO A 462 1.37 9.37 -15.48
CA PRO A 462 1.31 10.57 -16.31
C PRO A 462 2.21 11.71 -15.86
N ALA A 463 2.35 11.94 -14.55
CA ALA A 463 3.27 12.94 -14.00
C ALA A 463 4.74 12.65 -14.34
N ALA A 464 5.09 11.36 -14.37
CA ALA A 464 6.43 10.90 -14.67
C ALA A 464 6.87 11.19 -16.12
N TRP A 465 5.94 11.14 -17.08
CA TRP A 465 6.24 11.37 -18.50
C TRP A 465 6.41 12.87 -18.86
N GLY A 466 6.28 13.77 -17.90
CA GLY A 466 6.50 15.20 -18.09
C GLY A 466 5.32 15.90 -18.79
N GLY A 467 5.60 16.93 -19.55
CA GLY A 467 4.60 17.73 -20.22
C GLY A 467 4.39 17.37 -21.70
N ARG A 468 3.47 18.07 -22.35
CA ARG A 468 3.20 17.93 -23.79
C ARG A 468 4.45 18.25 -24.61
N ARG A 469 5.01 17.25 -25.27
CA ARG A 469 6.22 17.36 -26.07
C ARG A 469 5.93 18.01 -27.43
N SER A 470 6.90 18.74 -27.95
CA SER A 470 6.89 19.21 -29.34
C SER A 470 7.05 18.03 -30.31
N GLU A 471 6.69 18.23 -31.57
CA GLU A 471 6.88 17.19 -32.61
C GLU A 471 8.35 16.88 -32.84
N VAL A 472 9.18 17.91 -32.85
CA VAL A 472 10.64 17.78 -32.99
C VAL A 472 11.20 16.91 -31.88
N ASN A 473 10.85 17.20 -30.62
CA ASN A 473 11.32 16.38 -29.49
C ASN A 473 10.74 14.97 -29.49
N ARG A 474 9.53 14.76 -29.99
CA ARG A 474 8.97 13.40 -30.14
C ARG A 474 9.79 12.56 -31.10
N HIS A 475 10.23 13.15 -32.23
CA HIS A 475 11.11 12.49 -33.19
C HIS A 475 12.49 12.21 -32.59
N GLU A 476 13.10 13.19 -31.93
CA GLU A 476 14.37 13.00 -31.19
C GLU A 476 14.28 11.85 -30.18
N VAL A 477 13.20 11.79 -29.38
CA VAL A 477 12.99 10.73 -28.40
C VAL A 477 12.80 9.38 -29.08
N ALA A 478 12.13 9.30 -30.23
CA ALA A 478 11.98 8.07 -31.00
C ALA A 478 13.35 7.53 -31.47
N GLN A 479 14.19 8.42 -32.00
CA GLN A 479 15.58 8.12 -32.42
C GLN A 479 16.46 7.69 -31.23
N LEU A 480 16.39 8.43 -30.11
CA LEU A 480 17.16 8.11 -28.91
C LEU A 480 16.76 6.75 -28.30
N ARG A 481 15.47 6.40 -28.36
CA ARG A 481 14.99 5.06 -27.96
C ARG A 481 15.51 3.97 -28.91
N GLY A 482 15.61 4.27 -30.20
CA GLY A 482 16.22 3.40 -31.21
C GLY A 482 17.71 3.18 -30.95
N LEU A 483 18.46 4.27 -30.75
CA LEU A 483 19.87 4.23 -30.43
C LEU A 483 20.14 3.44 -29.13
N ARG A 484 19.34 3.66 -28.09
CA ARG A 484 19.45 2.90 -26.85
C ARG A 484 19.28 1.40 -27.08
N HIS A 485 18.27 1.03 -27.87
CA HIS A 485 18.05 -0.37 -28.20
C HIS A 485 19.19 -0.98 -28.99
N TYR A 486 19.68 -0.26 -30.00
CA TYR A 486 20.83 -0.66 -30.80
C TYR A 486 22.07 -0.88 -29.93
N LEU A 487 22.44 0.09 -29.08
CA LEU A 487 23.59 -0.03 -28.18
C LEU A 487 23.44 -1.16 -27.14
N SER A 488 22.20 -1.48 -26.73
CA SER A 488 21.95 -2.55 -25.77
C SER A 488 21.94 -3.97 -26.37
N HIS A 489 21.75 -4.09 -27.70
CA HIS A 489 21.62 -5.36 -28.40
C HIS A 489 22.52 -5.39 -29.67
N MET A 490 23.69 -4.74 -29.59
CA MET A 490 24.59 -4.64 -30.73
C MET A 490 25.11 -6.02 -31.15
N PRO A 491 24.94 -6.42 -32.44
CA PRO A 491 25.46 -7.69 -32.93
C PRO A 491 26.99 -7.69 -32.95
N ALA A 492 27.60 -8.85 -32.70
CA ALA A 492 29.06 -8.99 -32.70
C ALA A 492 29.71 -8.69 -34.07
N GLU A 493 28.97 -8.92 -35.15
CA GLU A 493 29.39 -8.60 -36.53
C GLU A 493 29.49 -7.09 -36.75
N ASP A 494 28.50 -6.34 -36.25
CA ASP A 494 28.53 -4.86 -36.33
C ASP A 494 29.71 -4.29 -35.55
N VAL A 495 30.01 -4.84 -34.37
CA VAL A 495 31.18 -4.41 -33.57
C VAL A 495 32.47 -4.57 -34.37
N GLN A 496 32.63 -5.68 -35.06
CA GLN A 496 33.85 -5.93 -35.85
C GLN A 496 33.96 -4.94 -37.02
N ARG A 497 32.86 -4.74 -37.75
CA ARG A 497 32.79 -3.79 -38.88
C ARG A 497 33.07 -2.35 -38.42
N LEU A 498 32.48 -1.92 -37.31
CA LEU A 498 32.63 -0.57 -36.79
C LEU A 498 34.02 -0.30 -36.23
N LEU A 499 34.64 -1.28 -35.56
CA LEU A 499 36.02 -1.16 -35.09
C LEU A 499 37.05 -1.17 -36.25
N ALA A 500 36.77 -1.88 -37.35
CA ALA A 500 37.59 -1.85 -38.56
C ALA A 500 37.52 -0.47 -39.25
N ALA A 501 36.34 0.15 -39.23
CA ALA A 501 36.16 1.51 -39.79
C ALA A 501 36.69 2.62 -38.86
N ASP A 502 36.51 2.47 -37.55
CA ASP A 502 36.92 3.44 -36.53
C ASP A 502 37.32 2.69 -35.24
N SER A 503 38.63 2.61 -35.02
CA SER A 503 39.19 1.98 -33.80
C SER A 503 38.78 2.72 -32.50
N GLY A 504 38.39 3.98 -32.59
CA GLY A 504 37.90 4.83 -31.49
C GLY A 504 36.38 4.77 -31.27
N TYR A 505 35.64 3.96 -32.02
CA TYR A 505 34.17 3.90 -31.98
C TYR A 505 33.61 3.71 -30.57
N TYR A 506 34.23 2.84 -29.77
CA TYR A 506 33.82 2.63 -28.36
C TYR A 506 33.82 3.97 -27.58
N PHE A 507 34.89 4.72 -27.67
CA PHE A 507 35.07 5.97 -26.93
C PHE A 507 34.16 7.07 -27.44
N ARG A 508 33.81 7.05 -28.73
CA ARG A 508 32.86 8.00 -29.31
C ARG A 508 31.44 7.75 -28.83
N MET A 509 31.04 6.48 -28.66
CA MET A 509 29.70 6.11 -28.26
C MET A 509 29.53 5.97 -26.74
N ALA A 510 30.60 5.77 -25.98
CA ALA A 510 30.55 5.54 -24.54
C ALA A 510 29.80 6.64 -23.73
N PRO A 511 29.98 7.96 -24.00
CA PRO A 511 29.21 9.00 -23.31
C PRO A 511 27.71 8.87 -23.54
N TYR A 512 27.29 8.54 -24.76
CA TYR A 512 25.88 8.31 -25.09
C TYR A 512 25.33 7.02 -24.46
N ALA A 513 26.08 5.93 -24.50
CA ALA A 513 25.71 4.67 -23.85
C ALA A 513 25.55 4.85 -22.32
N MET A 514 26.42 5.67 -21.72
CA MET A 514 26.34 6.03 -20.30
C MET A 514 25.09 6.87 -20.01
N ALA A 515 24.85 7.92 -20.78
CA ALA A 515 23.69 8.78 -20.64
C ALA A 515 22.38 8.03 -20.84
N LEU A 516 22.33 7.05 -21.76
CA LEU A 516 21.18 6.18 -22.01
C LEU A 516 21.05 5.02 -21.01
N GLY A 517 22.00 4.84 -20.09
CA GLY A 517 22.00 3.76 -19.10
C GLY A 517 22.24 2.37 -19.66
N VAL A 518 22.91 2.26 -20.80
CA VAL A 518 23.21 0.99 -21.49
C VAL A 518 24.72 0.76 -21.68
N LEU A 519 25.56 1.43 -20.87
CA LEU A 519 27.01 1.28 -20.97
C LEU A 519 27.46 -0.17 -20.78
N HIS A 520 26.87 -0.89 -19.81
CA HIS A 520 27.25 -2.27 -19.53
C HIS A 520 26.93 -3.23 -20.68
N PRO A 521 25.68 -3.36 -21.18
CA PRO A 521 25.41 -4.20 -22.34
C PRO A 521 26.17 -3.75 -23.59
N PHE A 522 26.37 -2.45 -23.78
CA PHE A 522 27.21 -1.93 -24.87
C PHE A 522 28.65 -2.45 -24.75
N THR A 523 29.25 -2.40 -23.56
CA THR A 523 30.62 -2.90 -23.31
C THR A 523 30.70 -4.41 -23.52
N GLN A 524 29.70 -5.18 -23.08
CA GLN A 524 29.64 -6.62 -23.28
C GLN A 524 29.66 -7.04 -24.75
N ALA A 525 29.07 -6.24 -25.65
CA ALA A 525 29.10 -6.52 -27.09
C ALA A 525 30.53 -6.56 -27.67
N PHE A 526 31.49 -5.85 -27.05
CA PHE A 526 32.90 -5.88 -27.44
C PHE A 526 33.63 -7.13 -26.93
N GLY A 527 33.08 -7.86 -25.96
CA GLY A 527 33.64 -9.07 -25.40
C GLY A 527 35.05 -8.88 -24.81
N LYS A 528 35.94 -9.85 -25.06
CA LYS A 528 37.33 -9.82 -24.56
C LYS A 528 38.29 -9.00 -25.43
N ARG A 529 37.80 -8.25 -26.42
CA ARG A 529 38.64 -7.47 -27.35
C ARG A 529 39.39 -6.38 -26.58
N LYS A 530 40.65 -6.20 -26.96
CA LYS A 530 41.47 -5.09 -26.46
C LYS A 530 41.18 -3.83 -27.30
N LEU A 531 40.80 -2.75 -26.64
CA LEU A 531 40.59 -1.46 -27.24
C LEU A 531 41.87 -0.63 -27.17
N PRO A 532 42.09 0.28 -28.11
CA PRO A 532 43.21 1.21 -28.07
C PRO A 532 43.15 2.14 -26.86
N GLN A 533 44.15 2.96 -26.65
CA GLN A 533 44.12 4.00 -25.62
C GLN A 533 43.07 5.05 -25.98
N CYS A 534 42.33 5.51 -24.97
CA CYS A 534 41.34 6.57 -25.15
C CYS A 534 42.04 7.90 -25.57
N PRO A 535 41.62 8.55 -26.65
CA PRO A 535 42.30 9.74 -27.14
C PRO A 535 42.11 10.98 -26.27
N TYR A 536 41.12 10.99 -25.39
CA TYR A 536 40.77 12.15 -24.58
C TYR A 536 40.86 11.92 -23.07
N ILE A 537 41.25 10.70 -22.65
CA ILE A 537 41.48 10.39 -21.22
C ILE A 537 42.94 9.96 -21.07
N VAL A 538 43.69 10.71 -20.29
CA VAL A 538 45.10 10.40 -19.95
C VAL A 538 45.10 9.77 -18.55
N THR A 539 45.66 8.56 -18.48
CA THR A 539 45.88 7.82 -17.24
C THR A 539 47.36 7.49 -17.09
N ARG A 540 47.80 7.20 -15.86
CA ARG A 540 49.18 6.77 -15.59
C ARG A 540 49.56 5.44 -16.27
N VAL A 541 48.55 4.60 -16.54
CA VAL A 541 48.75 3.28 -17.18
C VAL A 541 48.51 3.42 -18.67
N HIS A 542 49.54 3.24 -19.45
CA HIS A 542 49.52 3.27 -20.90
C HIS A 542 49.27 1.85 -21.46
N GLY A 543 48.64 1.77 -22.62
CA GLY A 543 48.44 0.55 -23.38
C GLY A 543 46.97 0.21 -23.67
N SER A 544 46.78 -0.84 -24.46
CA SER A 544 45.45 -1.36 -24.80
C SER A 544 44.84 -2.12 -23.60
N ARG A 545 43.59 -1.85 -23.32
CA ARG A 545 42.82 -2.50 -22.22
C ARG A 545 41.58 -3.19 -22.76
N LYS A 546 41.02 -4.11 -21.97
CA LYS A 546 39.72 -4.71 -22.28
C LYS A 546 38.61 -3.65 -22.18
N ALA A 547 37.53 -3.84 -22.89
CA ALA A 547 36.36 -2.95 -22.83
C ALA A 547 35.79 -2.83 -21.40
N GLU A 548 35.81 -3.90 -20.62
CA GLU A 548 35.35 -3.92 -19.21
C GLU A 548 36.19 -3.03 -18.29
N ASP A 549 37.51 -2.97 -18.54
CA ASP A 549 38.42 -2.09 -17.78
C ASP A 549 38.11 -0.61 -18.05
N TRP A 550 37.78 -0.29 -19.33
CA TRP A 550 37.35 1.04 -19.72
C TRP A 550 35.98 1.42 -19.15
N GLU A 551 35.03 0.48 -19.11
CA GLU A 551 33.74 0.70 -18.46
C GLU A 551 33.91 1.06 -16.97
N THR A 552 34.75 0.28 -16.26
CA THR A 552 35.03 0.49 -14.82
C THR A 552 35.68 1.84 -14.61
N LEU A 553 36.65 2.21 -15.47
CA LEU A 553 37.33 3.51 -15.40
C LEU A 553 36.36 4.68 -15.67
N LEU A 554 35.49 4.57 -16.65
CA LEU A 554 34.48 5.60 -16.96
C LEU A 554 33.48 5.78 -15.81
N LYS A 555 33.01 4.70 -15.22
CA LYS A 555 32.09 4.75 -14.05
C LYS A 555 32.77 5.37 -12.82
N ASP A 556 34.00 4.99 -12.55
CA ASP A 556 34.78 5.57 -11.44
C ASP A 556 35.08 7.05 -11.66
N LEU A 557 35.49 7.42 -12.89
CA LEU A 557 35.72 8.80 -13.29
C LEU A 557 34.49 9.68 -13.05
N THR A 558 33.32 9.27 -13.55
CA THR A 558 32.08 10.03 -13.39
C THR A 558 31.62 10.10 -11.93
N SER A 559 31.78 9.02 -11.18
CA SER A 559 31.48 8.99 -9.75
C SER A 559 32.34 9.99 -8.96
N ARG A 560 33.64 10.09 -9.28
CA ARG A 560 34.56 11.05 -8.65
C ARG A 560 34.20 12.51 -9.01
N MET A 561 33.84 12.77 -10.26
CA MET A 561 33.42 14.10 -10.71
C MET A 561 32.16 14.57 -9.98
N ASP A 562 31.22 13.67 -9.72
CA ASP A 562 29.95 13.99 -9.03
C ASP A 562 30.06 14.04 -7.51
N ALA A 563 31.11 13.46 -6.92
CA ALA A 563 31.21 13.22 -5.47
C ALA A 563 31.06 14.50 -4.64
N ARG A 564 31.66 15.61 -5.06
CA ARG A 564 31.58 16.88 -4.31
C ARG A 564 30.20 17.52 -4.40
N ALA A 565 29.56 17.47 -5.56
CA ALA A 565 28.21 17.99 -5.71
C ALA A 565 27.20 17.21 -4.85
N LYS A 566 27.34 15.88 -4.78
CA LYS A 566 26.53 15.01 -3.92
C LYS A 566 26.73 15.33 -2.44
N ARG A 567 27.97 15.59 -1.99
CA ARG A 567 28.25 16.02 -0.60
C ARG A 567 27.59 17.37 -0.29
N MET A 568 27.72 18.35 -1.18
CA MET A 568 27.09 19.67 -1.01
C MET A 568 25.55 19.59 -0.94
N GLU A 569 24.94 18.70 -1.68
CA GLU A 569 23.50 18.47 -1.62
C GLU A 569 23.11 17.85 -0.26
N MET A 570 23.90 16.89 0.25
CA MET A 570 23.69 16.24 1.53
C MET A 570 23.88 17.22 2.70
N ASP A 571 24.95 18.04 2.68
CA ASP A 571 25.23 19.04 3.71
C ASP A 571 24.10 20.08 3.79
N ARG A 572 23.56 20.50 2.64
CA ARG A 572 22.43 21.42 2.59
C ARG A 572 21.15 20.79 3.13
N TRP A 573 20.88 19.52 2.80
CA TRP A 573 19.73 18.78 3.31
C TRP A 573 19.81 18.62 4.83
N LEU A 574 20.98 18.33 5.38
CA LEU A 574 21.22 18.27 6.81
C LEU A 574 21.05 19.65 7.46
N ALA A 575 21.59 20.71 6.86
CA ALA A 575 21.46 22.07 7.39
C ALA A 575 20.01 22.60 7.45
N VAL A 576 19.16 22.16 6.54
CA VAL A 576 17.71 22.49 6.56
C VAL A 576 16.97 21.70 7.66
N ARG A 577 17.48 20.52 8.04
CA ARG A 577 16.84 19.65 9.03
C ARG A 577 17.19 20.03 10.48
N PHE A 578 18.29 20.77 10.69
CA PHE A 578 18.77 21.21 12.01
C PHE A 578 18.63 22.73 12.26
N ARG A 579 17.91 23.44 11.40
CA ARG A 579 17.37 24.78 11.63
C ARG A 579 15.86 24.70 11.85
#